data_0164282d40907e71d1c9209ccb17bbfc
#
_entry.id   0164282d40907e71d1c9209ccb17bbfc
#
_cell.length_a   1.000
_cell.length_b   1.000
_cell.length_c   1.000
_cell.angle_alpha   90.00
_cell.angle_beta   90.00
_cell.angle_gamma   90.00
#
_symmetry.space_group_name_H-M   'P 1'
#
loop_
_entity.id
_entity.type
_entity.pdbx_description
1 polymer ?
#
loop_
_entity_poly.entity_id
_entity_poly.type
_entity_poly.pdbx_seq_one_letter_code
_entity_poly.pdbx_strand_id
1 'polypeptide(L)'
;MPGGTHGIGIATAFGKGYTDDGKAGEAVAFDLKTFKTTKRIKAEDDADGIAFDPASGHVFIVDGDSKLLTVIDPKTDTAIATINAGGGLEYAVSGNNGKLYVDGAENKEIVRIDTTTNKVDARWPVPGCTSPHGLAIDTKAQRLFASCVNKVLTVVNAQSGTVVATLPIGTGTDGAAFDPVRKLIFSSNFDGTVSVIQEVSPDKYQSLDSIKTQVTGKNMTIDPASGRLYVAVADIDPNAPVPMGANGRPGRPKPLPGSLKILFLDPDR
;
A
#
# COMPACT_ATOMS: atom_id res chain seq x y z
N MET A 1 21.35 2.18 -5.96
CA MET A 1 20.03 1.71 -5.52
C MET A 1 19.09 2.91 -5.51
N PRO A 2 17.80 2.71 -5.80
CA PRO A 2 16.80 3.77 -5.64
C PRO A 2 16.83 4.33 -4.22
N GLY A 3 16.49 5.58 -4.07
CA GLY A 3 16.47 6.26 -2.77
C GLY A 3 15.03 6.48 -2.31
N GLY A 4 14.57 5.75 -1.28
CA GLY A 4 13.19 5.83 -0.82
C GLY A 4 12.26 5.00 -1.69
N THR A 5 12.43 3.68 -1.65
CA THR A 5 11.57 2.71 -2.32
C THR A 5 10.51 2.22 -1.34
N HIS A 6 9.24 2.27 -1.72
CA HIS A 6 8.11 1.94 -0.86
C HIS A 6 7.25 0.82 -1.44
N GLY A 7 7.15 0.69 -2.77
CA GLY A 7 6.31 -0.28 -3.42
C GLY A 7 6.94 -1.05 -4.57
N ILE A 8 6.33 -2.17 -4.93
CA ILE A 8 6.68 -2.97 -6.11
C ILE A 8 5.39 -3.39 -6.83
N GLY A 9 5.29 -3.04 -8.10
CA GLY A 9 4.26 -3.51 -9.00
C GLY A 9 4.79 -4.62 -9.92
N ILE A 10 4.08 -5.74 -10.02
CA ILE A 10 4.49 -6.89 -10.82
C ILE A 10 3.58 -7.05 -12.03
N ALA A 11 4.11 -6.75 -13.21
CA ALA A 11 3.44 -6.87 -14.50
C ALA A 11 3.87 -8.18 -15.19
N THR A 12 3.40 -9.32 -14.67
CA THR A 12 3.84 -10.67 -15.09
C THR A 12 3.64 -10.94 -16.58
N ALA A 13 2.52 -10.45 -17.15
CA ALA A 13 2.23 -10.59 -18.59
C ALA A 13 3.30 -9.95 -19.49
N PHE A 14 4.08 -9.01 -18.95
CA PHE A 14 5.17 -8.32 -19.66
C PHE A 14 6.56 -8.80 -19.22
N GLY A 15 6.65 -9.72 -18.25
CA GLY A 15 7.92 -10.17 -17.67
C GLY A 15 8.67 -9.08 -16.90
N LYS A 16 7.97 -8.06 -16.41
CA LYS A 16 8.54 -6.86 -15.80
C LYS A 16 8.02 -6.63 -14.38
N GLY A 17 8.90 -6.08 -13.55
CA GLY A 17 8.53 -5.47 -12.28
C GLY A 17 8.91 -3.99 -12.28
N TYR A 18 8.25 -3.21 -11.45
CA TYR A 18 8.47 -1.78 -11.28
C TYR A 18 8.60 -1.47 -9.80
N THR A 19 9.52 -0.59 -9.46
CA THR A 19 9.65 -0.02 -8.11
C THR A 19 9.78 1.49 -8.21
N ASP A 20 9.39 2.18 -7.16
CA ASP A 20 9.53 3.63 -7.04
C ASP A 20 10.94 4.04 -6.61
N ASP A 21 11.30 5.26 -6.92
CA ASP A 21 12.45 6.01 -6.39
C ASP A 21 11.95 7.39 -6.00
N GLY A 22 11.37 7.49 -4.80
CA GLY A 22 10.72 8.72 -4.32
C GLY A 22 11.63 9.94 -4.33
N LYS A 23 12.94 9.75 -4.06
CA LYS A 23 13.91 10.86 -4.09
C LYS A 23 14.20 11.37 -5.49
N ALA A 24 14.15 10.49 -6.49
CA ALA A 24 14.42 10.86 -7.87
C ALA A 24 13.14 11.27 -8.63
N GLY A 25 11.95 11.02 -8.07
CA GLY A 25 10.69 11.16 -8.79
C GLY A 25 10.66 10.25 -10.02
N GLU A 26 10.97 8.97 -9.84
CA GLU A 26 11.10 8.01 -10.93
C GLU A 26 10.46 6.67 -10.56
N ALA A 27 9.96 5.97 -11.57
CA ALA A 27 9.74 4.53 -11.51
C ALA A 27 10.92 3.81 -12.15
N VAL A 28 11.32 2.67 -11.57
CA VAL A 28 12.43 1.85 -12.04
C VAL A 28 11.89 0.51 -12.50
N ALA A 29 11.91 0.28 -13.82
CA ALA A 29 11.55 -0.99 -14.42
C ALA A 29 12.70 -2.00 -14.30
N PHE A 30 12.37 -3.27 -14.02
CA PHE A 30 13.34 -4.36 -13.99
C PHE A 30 12.76 -5.64 -14.61
N ASP A 31 13.63 -6.48 -15.13
CA ASP A 31 13.27 -7.77 -15.70
C ASP A 31 13.06 -8.82 -14.60
N LEU A 32 11.93 -9.55 -14.62
CA LEU A 32 11.55 -10.50 -13.57
C LEU A 32 12.40 -11.78 -13.52
N LYS A 33 13.18 -12.09 -14.57
CA LYS A 33 14.05 -13.27 -14.60
C LYS A 33 15.45 -12.96 -14.09
N THR A 34 15.96 -11.78 -14.45
CA THR A 34 17.36 -11.41 -14.18
C THR A 34 17.47 -10.41 -13.03
N PHE A 35 16.38 -9.79 -12.62
CA PHE A 35 16.30 -8.70 -11.65
C PHE A 35 17.17 -7.48 -12.00
N LYS A 36 17.56 -7.35 -13.26
CA LYS A 36 18.32 -6.20 -13.73
C LYS A 36 17.38 -5.05 -14.08
N THR A 37 17.76 -3.84 -13.67
CA THR A 37 17.09 -2.61 -14.11
C THR A 37 17.15 -2.53 -15.64
N THR A 38 16.00 -2.29 -16.25
CA THR A 38 15.86 -2.14 -17.70
C THR A 38 15.66 -0.68 -18.09
N LYS A 39 14.94 0.09 -17.26
CA LYS A 39 14.66 1.50 -17.55
C LYS A 39 14.35 2.30 -16.27
N ARG A 40 14.67 3.59 -16.31
CA ARG A 40 14.16 4.61 -15.37
C ARG A 40 13.16 5.47 -16.13
N ILE A 41 12.03 5.71 -15.51
CA ILE A 41 10.88 6.38 -16.11
C ILE A 41 10.53 7.55 -15.20
N LYS A 42 10.52 8.75 -15.75
CA LYS A 42 10.14 9.94 -14.99
C LYS A 42 8.70 9.81 -14.48
N ALA A 43 8.53 10.00 -13.20
CA ALA A 43 7.29 10.19 -12.48
C ALA A 43 7.25 11.58 -11.87
N GLU A 44 6.29 11.85 -10.99
CA GLU A 44 6.23 13.11 -10.26
C GLU A 44 6.97 13.00 -8.92
N ASP A 45 7.06 14.10 -8.19
CA ASP A 45 7.75 14.14 -6.90
C ASP A 45 7.06 13.24 -5.88
N ASP A 46 7.89 12.57 -5.06
CA ASP A 46 7.47 11.63 -4.02
C ASP A 46 6.72 10.41 -4.59
N ALA A 47 7.36 9.72 -5.55
CA ALA A 47 6.89 8.42 -6.03
C ALA A 47 6.94 7.41 -4.87
N ASP A 48 5.79 7.07 -4.27
CA ASP A 48 5.68 6.38 -2.98
C ASP A 48 4.95 5.03 -3.05
N GLY A 49 4.10 4.82 -4.03
CA GLY A 49 3.37 3.57 -4.17
C GLY A 49 3.25 3.10 -5.61
N ILE A 50 3.04 1.79 -5.80
CA ILE A 50 2.89 1.21 -7.14
C ILE A 50 1.79 0.17 -7.16
N ALA A 51 0.93 0.25 -8.17
CA ALA A 51 -0.03 -0.80 -8.48
C ALA A 51 0.00 -1.16 -9.97
N PHE A 52 -0.04 -2.45 -10.27
CA PHE A 52 -0.32 -2.94 -11.62
C PHE A 52 -1.81 -3.28 -11.73
N ASP A 53 -2.48 -2.76 -12.74
CA ASP A 53 -3.87 -3.10 -13.04
C ASP A 53 -3.95 -4.05 -14.25
N PRO A 54 -4.30 -5.33 -14.04
CA PRO A 54 -4.38 -6.30 -15.13
C PRO A 54 -5.45 -5.98 -16.18
N ALA A 55 -6.50 -5.24 -15.79
CA ALA A 55 -7.61 -4.93 -16.70
C ALA A 55 -7.20 -3.89 -17.76
N SER A 56 -6.46 -2.87 -17.40
CA SER A 56 -5.90 -1.89 -18.35
C SER A 56 -4.54 -2.33 -18.91
N GLY A 57 -3.82 -3.18 -18.17
CA GLY A 57 -2.44 -3.57 -18.47
C GLY A 57 -1.43 -2.49 -18.13
N HIS A 58 -1.79 -1.46 -17.36
CA HIS A 58 -0.92 -0.34 -16.99
C HIS A 58 -0.41 -0.45 -15.56
N VAL A 59 0.71 0.22 -15.31
CA VAL A 59 1.26 0.45 -13.98
C VAL A 59 0.94 1.88 -13.54
N PHE A 60 0.52 2.03 -12.30
CA PHE A 60 0.19 3.31 -11.68
C PHE A 60 1.18 3.56 -10.55
N ILE A 61 1.88 4.69 -10.64
CA ILE A 61 2.74 5.19 -9.58
C ILE A 61 1.93 6.20 -8.78
N VAL A 62 1.91 6.05 -7.47
CA VAL A 62 1.32 7.03 -6.56
C VAL A 62 2.39 8.04 -6.23
N ASP A 63 2.20 9.28 -6.64
CA ASP A 63 3.08 10.40 -6.41
C ASP A 63 2.50 11.23 -5.24
N GLY A 64 2.86 10.85 -4.00
CA GLY A 64 2.18 11.25 -2.76
C GLY A 64 2.04 12.74 -2.55
N ASP A 65 3.15 13.45 -2.48
CA ASP A 65 3.20 14.89 -2.21
C ASP A 65 2.67 15.71 -3.40
N SER A 66 2.89 15.25 -4.63
CA SER A 66 2.37 15.92 -5.83
C SER A 66 0.87 15.71 -6.06
N LYS A 67 0.24 14.76 -5.33
CA LYS A 67 -1.20 14.46 -5.38
C LYS A 67 -1.65 13.92 -6.74
N LEU A 68 -0.72 13.30 -7.44
CA LEU A 68 -0.88 12.79 -8.79
C LEU A 68 -0.68 11.28 -8.84
N LEU A 69 -1.08 10.66 -9.95
CA LEU A 69 -0.63 9.33 -10.31
C LEU A 69 -0.02 9.39 -11.70
N THR A 70 1.17 8.83 -11.84
CA THR A 70 1.81 8.61 -13.13
C THR A 70 1.40 7.25 -13.69
N VAL A 71 0.87 7.23 -14.91
CA VAL A 71 0.44 5.99 -15.60
C VAL A 71 1.51 5.56 -16.59
N ILE A 72 2.00 4.33 -16.47
CA ILE A 72 3.05 3.77 -17.32
C ILE A 72 2.50 2.62 -18.16
N ASP A 73 2.81 2.63 -19.46
CA ASP A 73 2.59 1.49 -20.36
C ASP A 73 3.79 0.53 -20.28
N PRO A 74 3.62 -0.70 -19.76
CA PRO A 74 4.69 -1.69 -19.68
C PRO A 74 5.22 -2.19 -21.03
N LYS A 75 4.51 -1.97 -22.13
CA LYS A 75 4.98 -2.36 -23.46
C LYS A 75 6.15 -1.50 -23.91
N THR A 76 6.08 -0.20 -23.59
CA THR A 76 7.04 0.81 -24.04
C THR A 76 7.95 1.31 -22.91
N ASP A 77 7.59 1.03 -21.65
CA ASP A 77 8.20 1.61 -20.44
C ASP A 77 8.20 3.15 -20.50
N THR A 78 7.05 3.73 -20.82
CA THR A 78 6.88 5.19 -20.87
C THR A 78 5.69 5.64 -20.07
N ALA A 79 5.80 6.79 -19.42
CA ALA A 79 4.65 7.49 -18.86
C ALA A 79 3.73 7.94 -20.00
N ILE A 80 2.45 7.58 -19.91
CA ILE A 80 1.45 7.85 -20.95
C ILE A 80 0.36 8.81 -20.49
N ALA A 81 0.20 9.00 -19.19
CA ALA A 81 -0.77 9.93 -18.60
C ALA A 81 -0.37 10.29 -17.18
N THR A 82 -0.94 11.40 -16.70
CA THR A 82 -0.91 11.81 -15.30
C THR A 82 -2.35 12.04 -14.85
N ILE A 83 -2.70 11.56 -13.65
CA ILE A 83 -4.05 11.67 -13.08
C ILE A 83 -3.98 12.54 -11.84
N ASN A 84 -4.73 13.64 -11.80
CA ASN A 84 -4.87 14.44 -10.59
C ASN A 84 -5.90 13.79 -9.67
N ALA A 85 -5.42 13.10 -8.61
CA ALA A 85 -6.26 12.48 -7.61
C ALA A 85 -6.55 13.39 -6.41
N GLY A 86 -5.79 14.45 -6.21
CA GLY A 86 -5.94 15.41 -5.11
C GLY A 86 -5.71 14.82 -3.72
N GLY A 87 -5.41 15.66 -2.74
CA GLY A 87 -5.04 15.21 -1.38
C GLY A 87 -3.65 14.57 -1.33
N GLY A 88 -3.09 14.36 -0.14
CA GLY A 88 -1.89 13.53 0.03
C GLY A 88 -2.26 12.07 -0.21
N LEU A 89 -1.55 11.40 -1.11
CA LEU A 89 -1.82 10.01 -1.49
C LEU A 89 -0.83 9.08 -0.82
N GLU A 90 -1.24 7.83 -0.55
CA GLU A 90 -0.39 6.82 0.08
C GLU A 90 -0.34 5.53 -0.74
N TYR A 91 -1.32 4.69 -0.63
CA TYR A 91 -1.31 3.36 -1.23
C TYR A 91 -2.38 3.19 -2.30
N ALA A 92 -2.11 2.33 -3.27
CA ALA A 92 -3.08 2.00 -4.32
C ALA A 92 -3.24 0.48 -4.49
N VAL A 93 -4.47 0.04 -4.79
CA VAL A 93 -4.78 -1.35 -5.13
C VAL A 93 -5.69 -1.43 -6.35
N SER A 94 -5.44 -2.41 -7.21
CA SER A 94 -6.31 -2.71 -8.35
C SER A 94 -7.47 -3.60 -7.94
N GLY A 95 -8.66 -3.25 -8.41
CA GLY A 95 -9.85 -4.08 -8.32
C GLY A 95 -9.88 -5.23 -9.33
N ASN A 96 -8.91 -5.31 -10.25
CA ASN A 96 -8.85 -6.24 -11.38
C ASN A 96 -10.07 -6.16 -12.32
N ASN A 97 -10.80 -5.06 -12.28
CA ASN A 97 -12.05 -4.85 -13.03
C ASN A 97 -12.10 -3.48 -13.75
N GLY A 98 -10.95 -2.89 -14.01
CA GLY A 98 -10.83 -1.55 -14.59
C GLY A 98 -11.00 -0.43 -13.56
N LYS A 99 -10.89 -0.74 -12.28
CA LYS A 99 -10.90 0.23 -11.17
C LYS A 99 -9.65 0.10 -10.32
N LEU A 100 -9.05 1.23 -10.03
CA LEU A 100 -7.96 1.40 -9.07
C LEU A 100 -8.51 2.21 -7.89
N TYR A 101 -8.10 1.85 -6.68
CA TYR A 101 -8.47 2.53 -5.45
C TYR A 101 -7.21 3.07 -4.79
N VAL A 102 -7.25 4.31 -4.33
CA VAL A 102 -6.10 5.01 -3.75
C VAL A 102 -6.50 5.63 -2.42
N ASP A 103 -5.65 5.48 -1.41
CA ASP A 103 -5.81 6.16 -0.13
C ASP A 103 -5.51 7.66 -0.29
N GLY A 104 -6.49 8.50 0.05
CA GLY A 104 -6.36 9.95 0.16
C GLY A 104 -6.17 10.34 1.62
N ALA A 105 -4.93 10.26 2.12
CA ALA A 105 -4.59 10.41 3.53
C ALA A 105 -4.98 11.79 4.10
N GLU A 106 -4.70 12.87 3.36
CA GLU A 106 -5.00 14.23 3.76
C GLU A 106 -6.51 14.48 3.84
N ASN A 107 -7.26 14.00 2.85
CA ASN A 107 -8.70 14.19 2.73
C ASN A 107 -9.52 13.14 3.49
N LYS A 108 -8.88 12.09 4.04
CA LYS A 108 -9.54 10.97 4.74
C LYS A 108 -10.59 10.30 3.86
N GLU A 109 -10.19 9.98 2.65
CA GLU A 109 -11.05 9.40 1.63
C GLU A 109 -10.38 8.23 0.91
N ILE A 110 -11.16 7.46 0.18
CA ILE A 110 -10.68 6.57 -0.88
C ILE A 110 -11.08 7.19 -2.22
N VAL A 111 -10.10 7.35 -3.09
CA VAL A 111 -10.29 7.83 -4.47
C VAL A 111 -10.38 6.62 -5.39
N ARG A 112 -11.45 6.53 -6.19
CA ARG A 112 -11.57 5.51 -7.23
C ARG A 112 -11.24 6.11 -8.58
N ILE A 113 -10.44 5.38 -9.34
CA ILE A 113 -9.98 5.75 -10.68
C ILE A 113 -10.48 4.71 -11.66
N ASP A 114 -11.05 5.16 -12.77
CA ASP A 114 -11.31 4.33 -13.94
C ASP A 114 -10.01 4.20 -14.74
N THR A 115 -9.45 2.98 -14.80
CA THR A 115 -8.15 2.71 -15.41
C THR A 115 -8.19 2.66 -16.94
N THR A 116 -9.37 2.63 -17.53
CA THR A 116 -9.53 2.68 -19.01
C THR A 116 -9.56 4.10 -19.52
N THR A 117 -10.06 5.03 -18.71
CA THR A 117 -10.13 6.46 -19.07
C THR A 117 -9.08 7.31 -18.38
N ASN A 118 -8.35 6.74 -17.41
CA ASN A 118 -7.38 7.43 -16.54
C ASN A 118 -8.00 8.64 -15.83
N LYS A 119 -9.20 8.47 -15.27
CA LYS A 119 -9.92 9.55 -14.58
C LYS A 119 -10.43 9.10 -13.22
N VAL A 120 -10.43 10.04 -12.27
CA VAL A 120 -11.17 9.89 -11.01
C VAL A 120 -12.66 9.81 -11.33
N ASP A 121 -13.33 8.74 -10.91
CA ASP A 121 -14.75 8.54 -11.13
C ASP A 121 -15.59 8.49 -9.84
N ALA A 122 -14.92 8.36 -8.66
CA ALA A 122 -15.57 8.50 -7.37
C ALA A 122 -14.58 8.96 -6.28
N ARG A 123 -15.12 9.58 -5.23
CA ARG A 123 -14.43 9.92 -3.98
C ARG A 123 -15.33 9.56 -2.81
N TRP A 124 -14.79 8.81 -1.89
CA TRP A 124 -15.55 8.28 -0.75
C TRP A 124 -14.91 8.69 0.55
N PRO A 125 -15.51 9.62 1.30
CA PRO A 125 -15.11 9.88 2.67
C PRO A 125 -15.12 8.60 3.50
N VAL A 126 -14.11 8.40 4.34
CA VAL A 126 -14.02 7.24 5.23
C VAL A 126 -14.17 7.73 6.68
N PRO A 127 -15.40 7.91 7.17
CA PRO A 127 -15.64 8.40 8.51
C PRO A 127 -15.06 7.44 9.56
N GLY A 128 -14.43 8.02 10.59
CA GLY A 128 -13.76 7.24 11.63
C GLY A 128 -12.32 6.85 11.30
N CYS A 129 -11.87 6.98 10.05
CA CYS A 129 -10.47 6.83 9.64
C CYS A 129 -9.76 8.19 9.64
N THR A 130 -8.60 8.24 10.23
CA THR A 130 -7.71 9.40 10.12
C THR A 130 -6.48 8.97 9.36
N SER A 131 -6.20 9.63 8.24
CA SER A 131 -5.04 9.35 7.40
C SER A 131 -4.89 7.86 7.07
N PRO A 132 -5.68 7.32 6.12
CA PRO A 132 -5.48 5.97 5.61
C PRO A 132 -4.08 5.87 4.98
N HIS A 133 -3.34 4.80 5.32
CA HIS A 133 -1.94 4.59 4.89
C HIS A 133 -1.72 3.27 4.18
N GLY A 134 -2.39 2.21 4.58
CA GLY A 134 -2.28 0.92 3.92
C GLY A 134 -3.63 0.49 3.36
N LEU A 135 -3.63 -0.03 2.14
CA LEU A 135 -4.84 -0.44 1.45
C LEU A 135 -4.70 -1.86 0.90
N ALA A 136 -5.70 -2.69 1.15
CA ALA A 136 -5.83 -4.01 0.55
C ALA A 136 -7.26 -4.21 0.02
N ILE A 137 -7.47 -5.24 -0.80
CA ILE A 137 -8.79 -5.51 -1.39
C ILE A 137 -9.10 -7.00 -1.47
N ASP A 138 -10.32 -7.39 -1.10
CA ASP A 138 -10.95 -8.60 -1.59
C ASP A 138 -11.68 -8.28 -2.91
N THR A 139 -11.06 -8.63 -4.01
CA THR A 139 -11.63 -8.40 -5.35
C THR A 139 -12.88 -9.21 -5.61
N LYS A 140 -13.05 -10.36 -4.93
CA LYS A 140 -14.22 -11.23 -5.07
C LYS A 140 -15.43 -10.68 -4.32
N ALA A 141 -15.22 -10.27 -3.06
CA ALA A 141 -16.29 -9.69 -2.23
C ALA A 141 -16.48 -8.20 -2.48
N GLN A 142 -15.56 -7.55 -3.23
CA GLN A 142 -15.53 -6.10 -3.45
C GLN A 142 -15.50 -5.33 -2.11
N ARG A 143 -14.49 -5.65 -1.29
CA ARG A 143 -14.23 -4.99 -0.01
C ARG A 143 -12.82 -4.45 0.03
N LEU A 144 -12.70 -3.17 0.35
CA LEU A 144 -11.44 -2.49 0.61
C LEU A 144 -11.15 -2.51 2.10
N PHE A 145 -9.90 -2.63 2.45
CA PHE A 145 -9.39 -2.67 3.82
C PHE A 145 -8.38 -1.55 3.99
N ALA A 146 -8.82 -0.43 4.55
CA ALA A 146 -7.99 0.75 4.77
C ALA A 146 -7.49 0.79 6.21
N SER A 147 -6.18 0.69 6.42
CA SER A 147 -5.56 0.84 7.73
C SER A 147 -5.23 2.30 8.01
N CYS A 148 -5.65 2.82 9.16
CA CYS A 148 -5.67 4.24 9.49
C CYS A 148 -4.77 4.55 10.70
N VAL A 149 -4.08 5.69 10.68
CA VAL A 149 -3.13 6.07 11.74
C VAL A 149 -3.75 6.21 13.13
N ASN A 150 -5.07 6.39 13.22
CA ASN A 150 -5.79 6.41 14.48
C ASN A 150 -6.15 5.01 15.02
N LYS A 151 -5.38 3.98 14.65
CA LYS A 151 -5.46 2.61 15.19
C LYS A 151 -6.77 1.88 14.85
N VAL A 152 -7.29 2.12 13.67
CA VAL A 152 -8.43 1.39 13.14
C VAL A 152 -8.16 0.91 11.73
N LEU A 153 -8.73 -0.22 11.38
CA LEU A 153 -8.90 -0.67 10.01
C LEU A 153 -10.37 -0.49 9.64
N THR A 154 -10.62 0.21 8.56
CA THR A 154 -11.97 0.46 8.07
C THR A 154 -12.22 -0.39 6.83
N VAL A 155 -13.33 -1.11 6.83
CA VAL A 155 -13.79 -1.90 5.69
C VAL A 155 -14.77 -1.07 4.88
N VAL A 156 -14.51 -0.96 3.58
CA VAL A 156 -15.33 -0.13 2.67
C VAL A 156 -15.82 -0.98 1.51
N ASN A 157 -17.09 -0.83 1.14
CA ASN A 157 -17.62 -1.44 -0.07
C ASN A 157 -17.03 -0.76 -1.31
N ALA A 158 -16.31 -1.52 -2.13
CA ALA A 158 -15.59 -1.00 -3.29
C ALA A 158 -16.47 -0.54 -4.47
N GLN A 159 -17.78 -0.77 -4.41
CA GLN A 159 -18.73 -0.30 -5.41
C GLN A 159 -19.42 1.00 -4.99
N SER A 160 -19.83 1.07 -3.73
CA SER A 160 -20.64 2.18 -3.21
C SER A 160 -19.88 3.20 -2.37
N GLY A 161 -18.68 2.85 -1.86
CA GLY A 161 -17.93 3.66 -0.90
C GLY A 161 -18.49 3.64 0.51
N THR A 162 -19.48 2.80 0.79
CA THR A 162 -20.10 2.70 2.12
C THR A 162 -19.15 1.99 3.10
N VAL A 163 -18.95 2.58 4.27
CA VAL A 163 -18.24 1.91 5.37
C VAL A 163 -19.08 0.76 5.90
N VAL A 164 -18.50 -0.43 5.94
CA VAL A 164 -19.13 -1.69 6.36
C VAL A 164 -18.81 -2.01 7.82
N ALA A 165 -17.54 -1.83 8.20
CA ALA A 165 -17.07 -2.12 9.54
C ALA A 165 -15.83 -1.27 9.88
N THR A 166 -15.57 -1.12 11.18
CA THR A 166 -14.33 -0.53 11.70
C THR A 166 -13.84 -1.39 12.85
N LEU A 167 -12.58 -1.78 12.82
CA LEU A 167 -11.97 -2.70 13.78
C LEU A 167 -10.68 -2.10 14.34
N PRO A 168 -10.32 -2.40 15.60
CA PRO A 168 -9.07 -1.91 16.18
C PRO A 168 -7.86 -2.62 15.56
N ILE A 169 -6.77 -1.86 15.37
CA ILE A 169 -5.44 -2.36 14.97
C ILE A 169 -4.34 -1.74 15.84
N GLY A 170 -3.09 -2.15 15.66
CA GLY A 170 -1.94 -1.58 16.37
C GLY A 170 -1.63 -0.13 16.00
N THR A 171 -0.55 0.38 16.59
CA THR A 171 -0.14 1.78 16.44
C THR A 171 0.87 1.96 15.32
N GLY A 172 0.68 3.01 14.52
CA GLY A 172 1.62 3.37 13.45
C GLY A 172 1.55 2.44 12.26
N THR A 173 0.33 2.11 11.83
CA THR A 173 0.10 1.31 10.62
C THR A 173 0.79 1.92 9.41
N ASP A 174 1.22 1.05 8.49
CA ASP A 174 1.88 1.46 7.25
C ASP A 174 1.41 0.61 6.05
N GLY A 175 1.27 -0.70 6.21
CA GLY A 175 0.84 -1.61 5.16
C GLY A 175 -0.39 -2.42 5.52
N ALA A 176 -1.15 -2.80 4.51
CA ALA A 176 -2.24 -3.76 4.62
C ALA A 176 -2.09 -4.87 3.58
N ALA A 177 -2.55 -6.08 3.92
CA ALA A 177 -2.58 -7.21 3.00
C ALA A 177 -3.85 -8.06 3.23
N PHE A 178 -4.27 -8.78 2.20
CA PHE A 178 -5.40 -9.69 2.28
C PHE A 178 -5.05 -11.07 1.75
N ASP A 179 -5.34 -12.10 2.53
CA ASP A 179 -5.26 -13.50 2.13
C ASP A 179 -6.62 -13.96 1.56
N PRO A 180 -6.75 -14.12 0.26
CA PRO A 180 -8.02 -14.50 -0.37
C PRO A 180 -8.41 -15.98 -0.10
N VAL A 181 -7.44 -16.81 0.31
CA VAL A 181 -7.64 -18.23 0.59
C VAL A 181 -8.17 -18.42 2.00
N ARG A 182 -7.52 -17.79 3.00
CA ARG A 182 -7.86 -17.92 4.42
C ARG A 182 -8.82 -16.82 4.89
N LYS A 183 -9.10 -15.84 4.04
CA LYS A 183 -9.95 -14.68 4.35
C LYS A 183 -9.43 -13.89 5.56
N LEU A 184 -8.12 -13.68 5.60
CA LEU A 184 -7.45 -12.91 6.64
C LEU A 184 -6.97 -11.56 6.10
N ILE A 185 -7.22 -10.54 6.88
CA ILE A 185 -6.76 -9.18 6.64
C ILE A 185 -5.65 -8.89 7.64
N PHE A 186 -4.58 -8.31 7.17
CA PHE A 186 -3.41 -7.99 7.98
C PHE A 186 -3.10 -6.50 7.90
N SER A 187 -2.64 -5.94 9.02
CA SER A 187 -2.09 -4.58 9.09
C SER A 187 -0.76 -4.61 9.83
N SER A 188 0.31 -4.20 9.17
CA SER A 188 1.62 -4.03 9.81
C SER A 188 1.64 -2.74 10.62
N ASN A 189 2.18 -2.81 11.84
CA ASN A 189 2.17 -1.69 12.76
C ASN A 189 3.60 -1.42 13.27
N PHE A 190 3.96 -0.15 13.37
CA PHE A 190 5.27 0.27 13.85
C PHE A 190 5.54 -0.16 15.30
N ASP A 191 4.51 -0.41 16.10
CA ASP A 191 4.60 -0.83 17.49
C ASP A 191 5.12 -2.27 17.71
N GLY A 192 5.45 -2.98 16.63
CA GLY A 192 5.94 -4.35 16.69
C GLY A 192 4.82 -5.39 16.69
N THR A 193 3.73 -5.08 16.01
CA THR A 193 2.63 -6.04 15.80
C THR A 193 2.21 -6.12 14.35
N VAL A 194 1.63 -7.25 13.97
CA VAL A 194 0.76 -7.38 12.80
C VAL A 194 -0.64 -7.70 13.32
N SER A 195 -1.57 -6.79 13.11
CA SER A 195 -2.97 -7.02 13.46
C SER A 195 -3.59 -7.98 12.47
N VAL A 196 -4.41 -8.93 12.97
CA VAL A 196 -5.07 -9.96 12.16
C VAL A 196 -6.58 -9.84 12.33
N ILE A 197 -7.29 -9.79 11.21
CA ILE A 197 -8.75 -9.70 11.18
C ILE A 197 -9.28 -10.78 10.24
N GLN A 198 -10.25 -11.56 10.74
CA GLN A 198 -10.96 -12.55 9.94
C GLN A 198 -12.13 -11.91 9.21
N GLU A 199 -12.19 -12.04 7.90
CA GLU A 199 -13.42 -11.84 7.15
C GLU A 199 -14.30 -13.10 7.29
N VAL A 200 -15.30 -13.05 8.17
CA VAL A 200 -16.26 -14.14 8.39
C VAL A 200 -17.27 -14.19 7.24
N SER A 201 -17.67 -13.03 6.76
CA SER A 201 -18.44 -12.80 5.55
C SER A 201 -18.15 -11.38 5.04
N PRO A 202 -18.57 -11.00 3.82
CA PRO A 202 -18.36 -9.65 3.29
C PRO A 202 -18.85 -8.51 4.18
N ASP A 203 -19.74 -8.79 5.13
CA ASP A 203 -20.33 -7.78 6.02
C ASP A 203 -20.07 -8.09 7.51
N LYS A 204 -19.25 -9.11 7.82
CA LYS A 204 -18.94 -9.50 9.20
C LYS A 204 -17.47 -9.82 9.39
N TYR A 205 -16.85 -9.14 10.34
CA TYR A 205 -15.41 -9.21 10.62
C TYR A 205 -15.17 -9.50 12.10
N GLN A 206 -14.06 -10.15 12.40
CA GLN A 206 -13.64 -10.49 13.76
C GLN A 206 -12.15 -10.23 13.92
N SER A 207 -11.76 -9.42 14.90
CA SER A 207 -10.36 -9.28 15.28
C SER A 207 -9.87 -10.59 15.91
N LEU A 208 -8.69 -11.03 15.50
CA LEU A 208 -7.96 -12.14 16.09
C LEU A 208 -6.77 -11.60 16.89
N ASP A 209 -6.04 -12.48 17.55
CA ASP A 209 -4.81 -12.11 18.25
C ASP A 209 -3.77 -11.58 17.27
N SER A 210 -3.15 -10.46 17.64
CA SER A 210 -2.09 -9.87 16.84
C SER A 210 -0.81 -10.68 16.92
N ILE A 211 -0.10 -10.81 15.82
CA ILE A 211 1.21 -11.44 15.75
C ILE A 211 2.25 -10.44 16.29
N LYS A 212 3.06 -10.88 17.25
CA LYS A 212 4.19 -10.07 17.72
C LYS A 212 5.34 -10.11 16.73
N THR A 213 5.87 -8.96 16.39
CA THR A 213 7.01 -8.78 15.48
C THR A 213 8.07 -7.87 16.10
N GLN A 214 9.10 -7.56 15.34
CA GLN A 214 10.01 -6.47 15.68
C GLN A 214 9.29 -5.12 15.54
N VAL A 215 9.57 -4.19 16.43
CA VAL A 215 9.22 -2.77 16.26
C VAL A 215 9.73 -2.27 14.91
N THR A 216 9.08 -1.27 14.32
CA THR A 216 9.38 -0.71 13.00
C THR A 216 8.73 -1.43 11.80
N GLY A 217 7.77 -2.33 12.04
CA GLY A 217 7.00 -2.93 10.94
C GLY A 217 6.42 -1.86 10.01
N LYS A 218 6.70 -2.01 8.73
CA LYS A 218 6.26 -1.09 7.66
C LYS A 218 5.57 -1.87 6.53
N ASN A 219 6.09 -1.71 5.33
CA ASN A 219 5.55 -2.35 4.14
C ASN A 219 5.45 -3.86 4.34
N MET A 220 4.39 -4.42 3.83
CA MET A 220 4.06 -5.81 3.98
C MET A 220 3.47 -6.36 2.67
N THR A 221 3.72 -7.62 2.41
CA THR A 221 3.03 -8.36 1.34
C THR A 221 2.76 -9.78 1.78
N ILE A 222 1.89 -10.47 1.05
CA ILE A 222 1.54 -11.87 1.29
C ILE A 222 1.75 -12.70 0.02
N ASP A 223 2.25 -13.91 0.19
CA ASP A 223 2.12 -14.96 -0.82
C ASP A 223 0.79 -15.70 -0.58
N PRO A 224 -0.22 -15.50 -1.42
CA PRO A 224 -1.53 -16.10 -1.21
C PRO A 224 -1.53 -17.63 -1.35
N ALA A 225 -0.54 -18.21 -2.01
CA ALA A 225 -0.44 -19.67 -2.16
C ALA A 225 -0.03 -20.34 -0.86
N SER A 226 0.99 -19.81 -0.19
CA SER A 226 1.47 -20.35 1.09
C SER A 226 0.78 -19.72 2.31
N GLY A 227 0.29 -18.48 2.19
CA GLY A 227 -0.18 -17.65 3.30
C GLY A 227 0.95 -16.97 4.07
N ARG A 228 2.19 -17.07 3.59
CA ARG A 228 3.35 -16.43 4.22
C ARG A 228 3.28 -14.93 4.05
N LEU A 229 3.41 -14.21 5.17
CA LEU A 229 3.62 -12.76 5.16
C LEU A 229 5.11 -12.42 5.12
N TYR A 230 5.41 -11.35 4.43
CA TYR A 230 6.73 -10.71 4.38
C TYR A 230 6.58 -9.30 4.94
N VAL A 231 7.27 -9.00 6.03
CA VAL A 231 7.18 -7.69 6.70
C VAL A 231 8.56 -7.05 6.74
N ALA A 232 8.68 -5.86 6.18
CA ALA A 232 9.91 -5.09 6.24
C ALA A 232 10.05 -4.44 7.62
N VAL A 233 11.21 -4.66 8.26
CA VAL A 233 11.58 -4.06 9.56
C VAL A 233 13.01 -3.58 9.50
N ALA A 234 13.39 -2.69 10.44
CA ALA A 234 14.76 -2.23 10.60
C ALA A 234 15.08 -2.02 12.08
N ASP A 235 16.36 -2.07 12.43
CA ASP A 235 16.78 -1.69 13.80
C ASP A 235 16.76 -0.17 13.93
N ILE A 236 16.45 0.31 15.12
CA ILE A 236 16.51 1.73 15.50
C ILE A 236 17.41 1.89 16.72
N ASP A 237 18.04 3.05 16.86
CA ASP A 237 18.69 3.42 18.11
C ASP A 237 17.60 3.88 19.11
N PRO A 238 17.38 3.17 20.22
CA PRO A 238 16.36 3.55 21.18
C PRO A 238 16.66 4.86 21.91
N ASN A 239 17.93 5.33 21.86
CA ASN A 239 18.37 6.57 22.47
C ASN A 239 18.44 7.73 21.48
N ALA A 240 18.23 7.49 20.19
CA ALA A 240 18.22 8.56 19.20
C ALA A 240 17.05 9.52 19.43
N PRO A 241 17.27 10.83 19.28
CA PRO A 241 16.17 11.78 19.38
C PRO A 241 15.14 11.49 18.28
N VAL A 242 13.88 11.42 18.67
CA VAL A 242 12.78 11.27 17.73
C VAL A 242 12.61 12.60 16.99
N PRO A 243 12.71 12.61 15.65
CA PRO A 243 12.56 13.84 14.91
C PRO A 243 11.14 14.39 15.09
N MET A 244 11.01 15.69 15.19
CA MET A 244 9.70 16.35 15.18
C MET A 244 9.28 16.59 13.74
N GLY A 245 8.10 16.12 13.39
CA GLY A 245 7.48 16.41 12.09
C GLY A 245 7.11 17.89 11.95
N ALA A 246 6.92 18.36 10.72
CA ALA A 246 6.53 19.73 10.43
C ALA A 246 5.18 20.14 11.08
N ASN A 247 4.35 19.14 11.40
CA ASN A 247 3.07 19.30 12.10
C ASN A 247 3.19 19.36 13.64
N GLY A 248 4.42 19.43 14.19
CA GLY A 248 4.70 19.45 15.62
C GLY A 248 4.48 18.13 16.36
N ARG A 249 4.25 17.03 15.65
CA ARG A 249 4.11 15.69 16.25
C ARG A 249 5.44 14.95 16.21
N PRO A 250 5.72 14.05 17.18
CA PRO A 250 6.86 13.17 17.09
C PRO A 250 6.79 12.33 15.82
N GLY A 251 7.85 12.36 15.03
CA GLY A 251 8.02 11.50 13.87
C GLY A 251 8.42 10.07 14.27
N ARG A 252 8.87 9.29 13.31
CA ARG A 252 9.42 7.94 13.57
C ARG A 252 10.94 8.02 13.74
N PRO A 253 11.54 7.24 14.67
CA PRO A 253 12.99 7.12 14.74
C PRO A 253 13.57 6.66 13.40
N LYS A 254 14.73 7.18 13.03
CA LYS A 254 15.39 6.77 11.78
C LYS A 254 15.97 5.37 11.93
N PRO A 255 15.78 4.51 10.92
CA PRO A 255 16.42 3.20 10.89
C PRO A 255 17.96 3.32 10.89
N LEU A 256 18.61 2.37 11.53
CA LEU A 256 20.07 2.24 11.46
C LEU A 256 20.47 1.81 10.04
N PRO A 257 21.52 2.41 9.45
CA PRO A 257 22.00 2.04 8.12
C PRO A 257 22.34 0.55 8.04
N GLY A 258 21.89 -0.12 6.98
CA GLY A 258 22.17 -1.55 6.74
C GLY A 258 21.40 -2.54 7.61
N SER A 259 20.45 -2.07 8.43
CA SER A 259 19.68 -2.93 9.35
C SER A 259 18.35 -3.44 8.80
N LEU A 260 18.02 -3.13 7.55
CA LEU A 260 16.79 -3.63 6.93
C LEU A 260 16.75 -5.17 6.94
N LYS A 261 15.64 -5.70 7.42
CA LYS A 261 15.35 -7.14 7.47
C LYS A 261 13.94 -7.39 6.91
N ILE A 262 13.75 -8.58 6.38
CA ILE A 262 12.41 -9.06 6.02
C ILE A 262 12.07 -10.19 6.99
N LEU A 263 11.01 -10.02 7.75
CA LEU A 263 10.43 -11.08 8.56
C LEU A 263 9.56 -11.97 7.69
N PHE A 264 9.67 -13.28 7.90
CA PHE A 264 8.84 -14.30 7.27
C PHE A 264 7.91 -14.85 8.35
N LEU A 265 6.61 -14.65 8.20
CA LEU A 265 5.60 -15.13 9.14
C LEU A 265 4.77 -16.18 8.41
N ASP A 266 4.96 -17.43 8.80
CA ASP A 266 4.21 -18.56 8.24
C ASP A 266 2.88 -18.75 9.00
N PRO A 267 1.79 -19.14 8.31
CA PRO A 267 0.59 -19.58 9.01
C PRO A 267 0.88 -20.86 9.80
N ASP A 268 0.24 -21.01 10.95
CA ASP A 268 0.28 -22.25 11.70
C ASP A 268 -0.22 -23.41 10.79
N ARG A 269 0.51 -24.52 10.86
CA ARG A 269 0.21 -25.72 10.06
C ARG A 269 -0.97 -26.50 10.64
#